data_8b365786ccf90dbcdcbed78316828cdd
#
_entry.id   8b365786ccf90dbcdcbed78316828cdd
#
_cell.length_a   1.000
_cell.length_b   1.000
_cell.length_c   1.000
_cell.angle_alpha   90.00
_cell.angle_beta   90.00
_cell.angle_gamma   90.00
#
_symmetry.space_group_name_H-M   'P 1'
#
loop_
_entity.id
_entity.type
_entity.pdbx_description
1 polymer ?
#
loop_
_entity_poly.entity_id
_entity_poly.type
_entity_poly.pdbx_seq_one_letter_code
_entity_poly.pdbx_strand_id
1 'polypeptide(L)'
;MSLTVQSPVSGVVVALSDVPDPVFSGKIVGPGVAVTPDAAGGGEVSALAPISGTISKIHPHAYVITNDDGHSILVHLGLDTVSLGGSGFTVLAEEGQRVEAGSPVINWSPAQIESGGLNPIVPVIALEGNESDLEPMSPDRTVAAGETLMTWA
;
A
#
# COMPACT_ATOMS: atom_id res chain seq x y z
N MET A 1 11.93 4.75 19.00
CA MET A 1 11.89 3.46 18.31
C MET A 1 11.34 3.65 16.91
N SER A 2 11.92 2.98 15.93
CA SER A 2 11.44 3.05 14.56
C SER A 2 10.43 1.94 14.26
N LEU A 3 9.47 2.24 13.41
CA LEU A 3 8.49 1.30 12.91
C LEU A 3 8.97 0.79 11.55
N THR A 4 9.05 -0.52 11.40
CA THR A 4 9.36 -1.14 10.11
C THR A 4 8.07 -1.31 9.32
N VAL A 5 8.04 -0.76 8.11
CA VAL A 5 6.89 -0.86 7.20
C VAL A 5 7.27 -1.81 6.07
N GLN A 6 6.53 -2.90 5.95
CA GLN A 6 6.76 -3.91 4.91
C GLN A 6 6.02 -3.55 3.63
N SER A 7 6.56 -4.01 2.50
CA SER A 7 5.86 -3.81 1.23
C SER A 7 4.62 -4.72 1.17
N PRO A 8 3.46 -4.16 0.84
CA PRO A 8 2.26 -4.97 0.69
C PRO A 8 2.24 -5.82 -0.58
N VAL A 9 3.07 -5.48 -1.56
CA VAL A 9 3.12 -6.17 -2.86
C VAL A 9 4.56 -6.29 -3.35
N SER A 10 4.80 -7.25 -4.23
CA SER A 10 6.09 -7.36 -4.94
C SER A 10 6.08 -6.44 -6.15
N GLY A 11 7.17 -5.76 -6.40
CA GLY A 11 7.28 -4.88 -7.56
C GLY A 11 8.49 -3.96 -7.50
N VAL A 12 8.38 -2.82 -8.15
CA VAL A 12 9.44 -1.82 -8.25
C VAL A 12 9.05 -0.56 -7.48
N VAL A 13 9.96 -0.08 -6.65
CA VAL A 13 9.75 1.11 -5.82
C VAL A 13 9.75 2.36 -6.69
N VAL A 14 8.77 3.24 -6.44
CA VAL A 14 8.61 4.51 -7.14
C VAL A 14 8.53 5.62 -6.10
N ALA A 15 9.23 6.73 -6.34
CA ALA A 15 9.12 7.90 -5.47
C ALA A 15 7.67 8.40 -5.48
N LEU A 16 7.15 8.78 -4.31
CA LEU A 16 5.78 9.23 -4.19
C LEU A 16 5.49 10.45 -5.09
N SER A 17 6.47 11.34 -5.23
CA SER A 17 6.36 12.51 -6.11
C SER A 17 6.16 12.16 -7.59
N ASP A 18 6.49 10.93 -7.99
CA ASP A 18 6.34 10.46 -9.37
C ASP A 18 5.01 9.74 -9.62
N VAL A 19 4.17 9.57 -8.59
CA VAL A 19 2.85 8.97 -8.73
C VAL A 19 1.95 9.95 -9.48
N PRO A 20 1.30 9.53 -10.58
CA PRO A 20 0.46 10.43 -11.40
C PRO A 20 -0.91 10.69 -10.77
N ASP A 21 -0.94 11.11 -9.52
CA ASP A 21 -2.13 11.48 -8.76
C ASP A 21 -1.75 12.59 -7.77
N PRO A 22 -2.34 13.79 -7.88
CA PRO A 22 -1.94 14.94 -7.05
C PRO A 22 -2.11 14.72 -5.55
N VAL A 23 -3.08 13.90 -5.13
CA VAL A 23 -3.30 13.60 -3.71
C VAL A 23 -2.08 12.91 -3.12
N PHE A 24 -1.49 11.97 -3.86
CA PHE A 24 -0.31 11.23 -3.40
C PHE A 24 0.99 11.97 -3.71
N SER A 25 1.17 12.43 -4.95
CA SER A 25 2.42 13.11 -5.35
C SER A 25 2.63 14.42 -4.60
N GLY A 26 1.55 15.10 -4.23
CA GLY A 26 1.61 16.32 -3.42
C GLY A 26 1.70 16.04 -1.91
N LYS A 27 1.70 14.78 -1.50
CA LYS A 27 1.79 14.34 -0.10
C LYS A 27 0.70 14.93 0.79
N ILE A 28 -0.50 15.12 0.21
CA ILE A 28 -1.63 15.77 0.91
C ILE A 28 -2.08 14.94 2.13
N VAL A 29 -2.07 13.60 2.02
CA VAL A 29 -2.47 12.71 3.11
C VAL A 29 -1.28 12.25 3.95
N GLY A 30 -0.06 12.45 3.47
CA GLY A 30 1.17 12.11 4.17
C GLY A 30 2.29 11.72 3.22
N PRO A 31 3.50 11.61 3.75
CA PRO A 31 4.65 11.13 2.97
C PRO A 31 4.65 9.62 2.87
N GLY A 32 5.45 9.08 2.00
CA GLY A 32 5.59 7.66 1.83
C GLY A 32 6.31 7.32 0.54
N VAL A 33 5.97 6.17 0.00
CA VAL A 33 6.57 5.63 -1.21
C VAL A 33 5.50 4.83 -1.94
N ALA A 34 5.72 4.53 -3.22
CA ALA A 34 4.80 3.70 -3.99
C ALA A 34 5.54 2.49 -4.55
N VAL A 35 4.78 1.47 -4.91
CA VAL A 35 5.29 0.26 -5.56
C VAL A 35 4.48 0.00 -6.81
N THR A 36 5.16 -0.13 -7.96
CA THR A 36 4.52 -0.63 -9.18
C THR A 36 4.50 -2.15 -9.08
N PRO A 37 3.31 -2.76 -8.91
CA PRO A 37 3.25 -4.20 -8.67
C PRO A 37 3.68 -4.99 -9.90
N ASP A 38 4.26 -6.18 -9.65
CA ASP A 38 4.61 -7.11 -10.71
C ASP A 38 3.34 -7.75 -11.24
N ALA A 39 3.02 -7.48 -12.51
CA ALA A 39 1.83 -8.00 -13.18
C ALA A 39 2.14 -9.12 -14.17
N ALA A 40 3.39 -9.57 -14.25
CA ALA A 40 3.83 -10.50 -15.28
C ALA A 40 3.07 -11.84 -15.27
N GLY A 41 2.61 -12.29 -14.09
CA GLY A 41 1.87 -13.55 -13.97
C GLY A 41 0.40 -13.45 -14.36
N GLY A 42 -0.15 -12.24 -14.47
CA GLY A 42 -1.56 -12.01 -14.82
C GLY A 42 -2.58 -12.49 -13.81
N GLY A 43 -2.14 -13.11 -12.71
CA GLY A 43 -3.00 -13.71 -11.72
C GLY A 43 -3.33 -12.82 -10.55
N GLU A 44 -4.21 -13.34 -9.68
CA GLU A 44 -4.56 -12.68 -8.43
C GLU A 44 -3.40 -12.79 -7.45
N VAL A 45 -3.13 -11.70 -6.73
CA VAL A 45 -2.13 -11.66 -5.67
C VAL A 45 -2.75 -11.11 -4.39
N SER A 46 -2.11 -11.39 -3.25
CA SER A 46 -2.55 -10.85 -1.97
C SER A 46 -1.78 -9.57 -1.65
N ALA A 47 -2.53 -8.52 -1.32
CA ALA A 47 -1.94 -7.33 -0.71
C ALA A 47 -1.85 -7.57 0.79
N LEU A 48 -0.67 -7.33 1.36
CA LEU A 48 -0.35 -7.70 2.73
C LEU A 48 -0.45 -6.52 3.69
N ALA A 49 -0.62 -6.81 4.99
CA ALA A 49 -0.53 -5.80 6.02
C ALA A 49 0.90 -5.27 6.12
N PRO A 50 1.13 -3.96 5.98
CA PRO A 50 2.48 -3.39 6.03
C PRO A 50 3.05 -3.31 7.45
N ILE A 51 2.18 -3.30 8.45
CA ILE A 51 2.53 -3.28 9.88
C ILE A 51 1.56 -4.14 10.64
N SER A 52 1.95 -4.54 11.85
CA SER A 52 1.03 -5.19 12.78
C SER A 52 0.18 -4.12 13.46
N GLY A 53 -1.09 -4.38 13.64
CA GLY A 53 -2.00 -3.44 14.28
C GLY A 53 -3.45 -3.78 14.01
N THR A 54 -4.31 -2.78 14.16
CA THR A 54 -5.76 -2.92 13.95
C THR A 54 -6.13 -2.27 12.62
N ILE A 55 -6.98 -2.95 11.85
CA ILE A 55 -7.55 -2.37 10.64
C ILE A 55 -8.51 -1.26 11.06
N SER A 56 -8.05 -0.02 10.93
CA SER A 56 -8.85 1.14 11.32
C SER A 56 -9.81 1.57 10.23
N LYS A 57 -9.53 1.19 8.98
CA LYS A 57 -10.41 1.42 7.83
C LYS A 57 -10.12 0.40 6.75
N ILE A 58 -11.17 -0.07 6.06
CA ILE A 58 -11.00 -0.96 4.92
C ILE A 58 -12.09 -0.73 3.88
N HIS A 59 -11.66 -0.60 2.64
CA HIS A 59 -12.49 -0.60 1.43
C HIS A 59 -11.93 -1.65 0.49
N PRO A 60 -12.67 -2.08 -0.53
CA PRO A 60 -12.14 -3.11 -1.45
C PRO A 60 -10.80 -2.73 -2.09
N HIS A 61 -10.55 -1.43 -2.32
CA HIS A 61 -9.37 -0.92 -3.01
C HIS A 61 -8.31 -0.30 -2.10
N ALA A 62 -8.55 -0.21 -0.78
CA ALA A 62 -7.62 0.47 0.13
C ALA A 62 -7.87 0.08 1.58
N TYR A 63 -6.83 0.14 2.39
CA TYR A 63 -6.96 -0.12 3.83
C TYR A 63 -5.95 0.70 4.63
N VAL A 64 -6.31 0.95 5.88
CA VAL A 64 -5.46 1.64 6.86
C VAL A 64 -5.28 0.73 8.06
N ILE A 65 -4.03 0.53 8.47
CA ILE A 65 -3.70 -0.22 9.68
C ILE A 65 -3.02 0.74 10.65
N THR A 66 -3.50 0.74 11.88
CA THR A 66 -2.97 1.58 12.96
C THR A 66 -2.33 0.70 14.01
N ASN A 67 -1.07 0.96 14.35
CA ASN A 67 -0.37 0.21 15.37
C ASN A 67 -0.73 0.71 16.79
N ASP A 68 -0.18 0.04 17.81
CA ASP A 68 -0.50 0.36 19.21
C ASP A 68 0.02 1.74 19.65
N ASP A 69 0.98 2.30 18.92
CA ASP A 69 1.54 3.63 19.18
C ASP A 69 0.79 4.75 18.45
N GLY A 70 -0.25 4.42 17.69
CA GLY A 70 -1.06 5.39 16.99
C GLY A 70 -0.57 5.77 15.61
N HIS A 71 0.45 5.09 15.07
CA HIS A 71 0.93 5.30 13.71
C HIS A 71 0.04 4.55 12.73
N SER A 72 -0.40 5.23 11.67
CA SER A 72 -1.28 4.65 10.66
C SER A 72 -0.60 4.62 9.30
N ILE A 73 -0.73 3.48 8.62
CA ILE A 73 -0.23 3.30 7.26
C ILE A 73 -1.42 3.04 6.34
N LEU A 74 -1.51 3.83 5.27
CA LEU A 74 -2.50 3.63 4.21
C LEU A 74 -1.85 2.84 3.08
N VAL A 75 -2.54 1.81 2.61
CA VAL A 75 -2.20 1.10 1.37
C VAL A 75 -3.35 1.32 0.40
N HIS A 76 -3.06 1.89 -0.77
CA HIS A 76 -4.05 2.16 -1.80
C HIS A 76 -3.75 1.32 -3.04
N LEU A 77 -4.66 0.43 -3.40
CA LEU A 77 -4.44 -0.55 -4.48
C LEU A 77 -4.84 0.05 -5.83
N GLY A 78 -3.89 0.67 -6.50
CA GLY A 78 -4.10 1.34 -7.78
C GLY A 78 -4.61 2.76 -7.63
N LEU A 79 -4.67 3.48 -8.74
CA LEU A 79 -5.19 4.85 -8.80
C LEU A 79 -6.60 4.84 -9.40
N ASP A 80 -7.51 5.65 -8.85
CA ASP A 80 -8.90 5.76 -9.29
C ASP A 80 -9.70 4.46 -9.19
N THR A 81 -9.18 3.47 -8.49
CA THR A 81 -9.80 2.13 -8.38
C THR A 81 -11.09 2.14 -7.55
N VAL A 82 -11.35 3.22 -6.81
CA VAL A 82 -12.63 3.42 -6.13
C VAL A 82 -13.80 3.37 -7.13
N SER A 83 -13.58 3.78 -8.37
CA SER A 83 -14.59 3.77 -9.43
C SER A 83 -15.07 2.36 -9.82
N LEU A 84 -14.30 1.33 -9.44
CA LEU A 84 -14.64 -0.06 -9.76
C LEU A 84 -15.73 -0.64 -8.84
N GLY A 85 -16.07 0.04 -7.75
CA GLY A 85 -17.11 -0.41 -6.83
C GLY A 85 -16.83 -1.77 -6.18
N GLY A 86 -15.55 -2.13 -6.03
CA GLY A 86 -15.13 -3.40 -5.45
C GLY A 86 -14.89 -4.51 -6.47
N SER A 87 -15.19 -4.28 -7.74
CA SER A 87 -14.96 -5.28 -8.78
C SER A 87 -13.47 -5.58 -8.94
N GLY A 88 -13.09 -6.85 -8.89
CA GLY A 88 -11.70 -7.28 -9.00
C GLY A 88 -10.97 -7.36 -7.66
N PHE A 89 -11.63 -7.06 -6.55
CA PHE A 89 -11.05 -7.13 -5.21
C PHE A 89 -11.82 -8.11 -4.33
N THR A 90 -11.08 -8.91 -3.56
CA THR A 90 -11.67 -9.81 -2.56
C THR A 90 -11.11 -9.42 -1.19
N VAL A 91 -11.95 -8.86 -0.34
CA VAL A 91 -11.56 -8.44 1.01
C VAL A 91 -11.49 -9.65 1.93
N LEU A 92 -10.35 -9.83 2.60
CA LEU A 92 -10.09 -10.98 3.47
C LEU A 92 -10.17 -10.65 4.95
N ALA A 93 -10.34 -9.39 5.30
CA ALA A 93 -10.31 -8.93 6.68
C ALA A 93 -11.41 -7.90 6.91
N GLU A 94 -11.61 -7.51 8.17
CA GLU A 94 -12.69 -6.60 8.57
C GLU A 94 -12.15 -5.41 9.34
N GLU A 95 -12.85 -4.29 9.27
CA GLU A 95 -12.58 -3.13 10.11
C GLU A 95 -12.64 -3.54 11.59
N GLY A 96 -11.66 -3.11 12.37
CA GLY A 96 -11.54 -3.47 13.77
C GLY A 96 -10.76 -4.74 14.05
N GLN A 97 -10.44 -5.52 13.01
CA GLN A 97 -9.68 -6.75 13.17
C GLN A 97 -8.19 -6.46 13.41
N ARG A 98 -7.60 -7.21 14.34
CA ARG A 98 -6.15 -7.17 14.53
C ARG A 98 -5.46 -8.07 13.53
N VAL A 99 -4.38 -7.56 12.91
CA VAL A 99 -3.58 -8.30 11.92
C VAL A 99 -2.11 -8.19 12.24
N GLU A 100 -1.34 -9.18 11.80
CA GLU A 100 0.12 -9.15 11.87
C GLU A 100 0.69 -8.65 10.55
N ALA A 101 1.84 -7.97 10.62
CA ALA A 101 2.55 -7.57 9.41
C ALA A 101 2.80 -8.80 8.52
N GLY A 102 2.53 -8.65 7.23
CA GLY A 102 2.66 -9.74 6.26
C GLY A 102 1.41 -10.59 6.07
N SER A 103 0.35 -10.38 6.86
CA SER A 103 -0.91 -11.10 6.68
C SER A 103 -1.65 -10.62 5.44
N PRO A 104 -2.29 -11.51 4.66
CA PRO A 104 -3.10 -11.10 3.52
C PRO A 104 -4.33 -10.30 3.97
N VAL A 105 -4.59 -9.18 3.29
CA VAL A 105 -5.72 -8.29 3.61
C VAL A 105 -6.72 -8.25 2.47
N ILE A 106 -6.26 -8.12 1.23
CA ILE A 106 -7.11 -8.06 0.04
C ILE A 106 -6.44 -8.86 -1.07
N ASN A 107 -7.21 -9.69 -1.77
CA ASN A 107 -6.75 -10.33 -3.00
C ASN A 107 -7.20 -9.48 -4.20
N TRP A 108 -6.32 -9.28 -5.16
CA TRP A 108 -6.59 -8.47 -6.34
C TRP A 108 -5.65 -8.85 -7.48
N SER A 109 -5.94 -8.39 -8.69
CA SER A 109 -5.09 -8.62 -9.86
C SER A 109 -4.62 -7.29 -10.42
N PRO A 110 -3.33 -6.93 -10.20
CA PRO A 110 -2.77 -5.73 -10.84
C PRO A 110 -2.88 -5.74 -12.36
N ALA A 111 -2.72 -6.91 -12.97
CA ALA A 111 -2.85 -7.04 -14.43
C ALA A 111 -4.26 -6.70 -14.90
N GLN A 112 -5.29 -7.11 -14.16
CA GLN A 112 -6.68 -6.80 -14.47
C GLN A 112 -6.97 -5.31 -14.37
N ILE A 113 -6.41 -4.64 -13.36
CA ILE A 113 -6.53 -3.19 -13.20
C ILE A 113 -5.91 -2.48 -14.40
N GLU A 114 -4.71 -2.88 -14.80
CA GLU A 114 -4.01 -2.31 -15.96
C GLU A 114 -4.77 -2.56 -17.26
N SER A 115 -5.30 -3.76 -17.43
CA SER A 115 -6.11 -4.11 -18.62
C SER A 115 -7.38 -3.27 -18.72
N GLY A 116 -7.91 -2.84 -17.58
CA GLY A 116 -9.08 -1.97 -17.50
C GLY A 116 -8.78 -0.48 -17.73
N GLY A 117 -7.52 -0.14 -18.00
CA GLY A 117 -7.11 1.23 -18.27
C GLY A 117 -6.73 2.05 -17.05
N LEU A 118 -6.67 1.44 -15.87
CA LEU A 118 -6.28 2.11 -14.63
C LEU A 118 -4.83 1.77 -14.28
N ASN A 119 -4.19 2.65 -13.51
CA ASN A 119 -2.82 2.45 -13.06
C ASN A 119 -2.81 1.59 -11.80
N PRO A 120 -2.15 0.42 -11.79
CA PRO A 120 -2.14 -0.47 -10.62
C PRO A 120 -1.12 -0.08 -9.54
N ILE A 121 -0.41 1.02 -9.68
CA ILE A 121 0.58 1.46 -8.70
C ILE A 121 -0.02 1.54 -7.30
N VAL A 122 0.76 1.17 -6.28
CA VAL A 122 0.30 1.05 -4.90
C VAL A 122 1.03 2.06 -4.03
N PRO A 123 0.41 3.22 -3.72
CA PRO A 123 0.94 4.12 -2.70
C PRO A 123 0.88 3.49 -1.30
N VAL A 124 1.95 3.67 -0.54
CA VAL A 124 2.07 3.24 0.85
C VAL A 124 2.44 4.48 1.66
N ILE A 125 1.52 4.96 2.48
CA ILE A 125 1.57 6.31 3.05
C ILE A 125 1.61 6.26 4.57
N ALA A 126 2.55 7.01 5.17
CA ALA A 126 2.56 7.29 6.60
C ALA A 126 1.60 8.45 6.86
N LEU A 127 0.37 8.14 7.26
CA LEU A 127 -0.67 9.15 7.42
C LEU A 127 -0.27 10.20 8.45
N GLU A 128 -0.37 11.47 8.07
CA GLU A 128 -0.03 12.62 8.91
C GLU A 128 1.41 12.62 9.44
N GLY A 129 2.28 11.79 8.85
CA GLY A 129 3.69 11.71 9.23
C GLY A 129 4.52 12.85 8.66
N ASN A 130 5.76 12.95 9.15
CA ASN A 130 6.75 13.87 8.62
C ASN A 130 7.71 13.12 7.69
N GLU A 131 7.96 13.67 6.53
CA GLU A 131 8.89 13.08 5.56
C GLU A 131 10.28 12.85 6.15
N SER A 132 10.74 13.77 7.02
CA SER A 132 12.03 13.68 7.67
C SER A 132 12.16 12.49 8.62
N ASP A 133 11.05 11.91 9.05
CA ASP A 133 11.03 10.72 9.92
C ASP A 133 11.03 9.42 9.14
N LEU A 134 10.95 9.46 7.82
CA LEU A 134 10.90 8.27 6.97
C LEU A 134 12.23 8.00 6.29
N GLU A 135 12.61 6.72 6.25
CA GLU A 135 13.72 6.22 5.45
C GLU A 135 13.16 5.21 4.46
N PRO A 136 12.72 5.67 3.27
CA PRO A 136 12.17 4.77 2.27
C PRO A 136 13.26 4.06 1.48
N MET A 137 12.91 2.91 0.92
CA MET A 137 13.75 2.24 -0.06
C MET A 137 13.94 3.14 -1.28
N SER A 138 15.13 3.12 -1.87
CA SER A 138 15.42 3.95 -3.03
C SER A 138 14.53 3.60 -4.23
N PRO A 139 14.09 4.61 -5.01
CA PRO A 139 13.33 4.35 -6.24
C PRO A 139 14.09 3.43 -7.20
N ASP A 140 13.34 2.73 -8.04
CA ASP A 140 13.82 1.78 -9.05
C ASP A 140 14.36 0.47 -8.49
N ARG A 141 14.35 0.29 -7.18
CA ARG A 141 14.72 -0.99 -6.58
C ARG A 141 13.55 -1.96 -6.62
N THR A 142 13.86 -3.23 -6.77
CA THR A 142 12.86 -4.30 -6.68
C THR A 142 12.64 -4.65 -5.22
N VAL A 143 11.39 -4.79 -4.83
CA VAL A 143 10.99 -5.18 -3.47
C VAL A 143 10.06 -6.38 -3.54
N ALA A 144 10.21 -7.32 -2.61
CA ALA A 144 9.29 -8.44 -2.48
C ALA A 144 8.20 -8.11 -1.45
N ALA A 145 7.01 -8.66 -1.64
CA ALA A 145 5.94 -8.56 -0.65
C ALA A 145 6.44 -9.09 0.70
N GLY A 146 6.25 -8.32 1.76
CA GLY A 146 6.73 -8.65 3.10
C GLY A 146 8.14 -8.17 3.41
N GLU A 147 8.88 -7.71 2.42
CA GLU A 147 10.21 -7.13 2.61
C GLU A 147 10.09 -5.69 3.13
N THR A 148 11.09 -5.22 3.88
CA THR A 148 11.08 -3.85 4.39
C THR A 148 11.07 -2.83 3.24
N LEU A 149 10.06 -1.97 3.24
CA LEU A 149 9.89 -0.92 2.23
C LEU A 149 10.39 0.42 2.75
N MET A 150 10.11 0.73 4.00
CA MET A 150 10.58 1.96 4.66
C MET A 150 10.59 1.77 6.18
N THR A 151 11.30 2.64 6.87
CA THR A 151 11.23 2.75 8.32
C THR A 151 10.72 4.12 8.70
N TRP A 152 9.98 4.18 9.80
CA TRP A 152 9.36 5.41 10.32
C TRP A 152 9.84 5.61 11.74
N ALA A 153 10.63 6.65 11.93
CA ALA A 153 11.20 6.97 13.25
C ALA A 153 10.15 7.50 14.23
#